data_49a423644b35daeefe197d4a1a2d0cc0
#
_entry.id   49a423644b35daeefe197d4a1a2d0cc0
#
_cell.length_a   1.000
_cell.length_b   1.000
_cell.length_c   1.000
_cell.angle_alpha   90.00
_cell.angle_beta   90.00
_cell.angle_gamma   90.00
#
_symmetry.space_group_name_H-M   'P 1'
#
loop_
_entity.id
_entity.type
_entity.pdbx_description
1 polymer ?
#
loop_
_entity_poly.entity_id
_entity_poly.type
_entity_poly.pdbx_seq_one_letter_code
_entity_poly.pdbx_strand_id
1 'polypeptide(L)'
;MIVLRRKHVLSARQEQRMLPYGGKIEMSFEFIRKLPTPEEIRRDYAVPEHIARLKEERDREIRDVFTGKSNKFLVIIGPCSADNEDAVCDYVSRLARVNEKVKDRLILIPRVYTNKPRTTGDGYKGLVHQPDPEKNPDFLQGLIAMRKMHIHTVEESGLTCADEMLYPENWRYVSDILSYVAIGARSVEDQQHRLAASGFDVPAGMKNPTSGDFSVMLNSVYAAQHPHSFIYRGWEVNTTGNDLAHTVLRGATNKHGRNLPNYHYEDLNLLLTLYNERELKNPACIIDANHSNSDKQHKQQIRIVKEVMHSRKLNPD
;
A
#
# COMPACT_ATOMS: atom_id res chain seq x y z
N MET A 1 32.96 -12.82 -3.32
CA MET A 1 32.11 -13.22 -2.16
C MET A 1 32.74 -14.46 -1.54
N ILE A 2 33.19 -14.39 -0.28
CA ILE A 2 33.84 -15.52 0.41
C ILE A 2 32.83 -16.08 1.40
N VAL A 3 32.47 -17.37 1.25
CA VAL A 3 31.57 -18.06 2.17
C VAL A 3 32.41 -18.80 3.22
N LEU A 4 32.37 -18.33 4.46
CA LEU A 4 32.96 -19.03 5.61
C LEU A 4 31.98 -20.07 6.15
N ARG A 5 32.25 -21.38 5.96
CA ARG A 5 31.46 -22.45 6.55
C ARG A 5 32.14 -23.02 7.80
N ARG A 6 31.38 -23.08 8.91
CA ARG A 6 31.70 -24.05 9.99
C ARG A 6 31.24 -25.44 9.53
N LYS A 7 32.14 -26.42 9.59
CA LYS A 7 31.81 -27.83 9.32
C LYS A 7 30.87 -28.36 10.41
N HIS A 8 29.59 -28.55 10.10
CA HIS A 8 28.77 -29.52 10.80
C HIS A 8 28.44 -30.66 9.81
N VAL A 9 28.84 -31.85 10.17
CA VAL A 9 28.48 -33.06 9.43
C VAL A 9 27.05 -33.42 9.83
N LEU A 10 26.13 -33.24 8.92
CA LEU A 10 24.78 -33.80 9.01
C LEU A 10 24.59 -34.73 7.82
N SER A 11 24.52 -36.04 8.14
CA SER A 11 24.00 -37.04 7.21
C SER A 11 22.46 -36.95 7.25
N ALA A 12 21.82 -36.55 6.17
CA ALA A 12 20.37 -36.68 6.05
C ALA A 12 20.06 -37.38 4.72
N ARG A 13 19.51 -38.58 4.82
CA ARG A 13 18.75 -39.19 3.73
C ARG A 13 17.51 -38.36 3.48
N GLN A 14 17.38 -37.76 2.29
CA GLN A 14 16.14 -37.19 1.80
C GLN A 14 15.17 -38.32 1.42
N GLU A 15 14.29 -38.69 2.34
CA GLU A 15 13.06 -39.42 1.97
C GLU A 15 12.10 -38.42 1.34
N GLN A 16 11.69 -38.68 0.10
CA GLN A 16 10.59 -37.96 -0.54
C GLN A 16 9.29 -38.25 0.24
N ARG A 17 8.88 -37.30 1.07
CA ARG A 17 7.56 -37.36 1.72
C ARG A 17 6.51 -36.86 0.73
N MET A 18 5.65 -37.73 0.32
CA MET A 18 4.38 -37.34 -0.34
C MET A 18 3.39 -36.87 0.72
N LEU A 19 2.87 -35.70 0.55
CA LEU A 19 1.86 -35.10 1.44
C LEU A 19 0.45 -35.57 1.09
N PRO A 20 -0.51 -35.56 2.04
CA PRO A 20 -1.86 -36.10 1.86
C PRO A 20 -2.69 -35.45 0.75
N TYR A 21 -2.24 -34.33 0.17
CA TYR A 21 -2.94 -33.59 -0.89
C TYR A 21 -2.18 -33.53 -2.22
N GLY A 22 -1.22 -34.42 -2.47
CA GLY A 22 -0.49 -34.47 -3.74
C GLY A 22 0.51 -33.30 -3.93
N GLY A 23 0.87 -32.62 -2.85
CA GLY A 23 1.88 -31.56 -2.88
C GLY A 23 3.27 -32.12 -3.19
N LYS A 24 4.05 -31.40 -4.02
CA LYS A 24 5.43 -31.73 -4.38
C LYS A 24 6.38 -30.82 -3.62
N ILE A 25 7.41 -31.42 -3.01
CA ILE A 25 8.51 -30.66 -2.42
C ILE A 25 9.62 -30.55 -3.47
N GLU A 26 9.97 -29.30 -3.83
CA GLU A 26 11.11 -29.00 -4.68
C GLU A 26 12.09 -28.11 -3.90
N MET A 27 13.30 -28.62 -3.67
CA MET A 27 14.28 -27.98 -2.78
C MET A 27 13.71 -27.75 -1.37
N SER A 28 13.45 -26.51 -0.95
CA SER A 28 12.83 -26.17 0.32
C SER A 28 11.44 -25.52 0.18
N PHE A 29 10.84 -25.59 -1.01
CA PHE A 29 9.49 -25.14 -1.27
C PHE A 29 8.51 -26.32 -1.26
N GLU A 30 7.42 -26.14 -0.53
CA GLU A 30 6.27 -27.03 -0.52
C GLU A 30 5.11 -26.37 -1.28
N PHE A 31 4.78 -26.90 -2.46
CA PHE A 31 3.66 -26.38 -3.25
C PHE A 31 2.35 -26.98 -2.75
N ILE A 32 1.60 -26.21 -1.96
CA ILE A 32 0.36 -26.65 -1.31
C ILE A 32 -0.78 -26.72 -2.33
N ARG A 33 -1.01 -25.63 -3.07
CA ARG A 33 -2.07 -25.55 -4.09
C ARG A 33 -1.79 -24.41 -5.08
N LYS A 34 -2.34 -24.50 -6.28
CA LYS A 34 -2.42 -23.38 -7.22
C LYS A 34 -3.56 -22.45 -6.78
N LEU A 35 -3.28 -21.16 -6.66
CA LEU A 35 -4.31 -20.15 -6.37
C LEU A 35 -5.08 -19.81 -7.66
N PRO A 36 -6.39 -19.49 -7.56
CA PRO A 36 -7.16 -18.97 -8.67
C PRO A 36 -6.53 -17.72 -9.27
N THR A 37 -6.75 -17.50 -10.55
CA THR A 37 -6.33 -16.26 -11.21
C THR A 37 -7.14 -15.06 -10.70
N PRO A 38 -6.64 -13.83 -10.85
CA PRO A 38 -7.42 -12.63 -10.54
C PRO A 38 -8.75 -12.57 -11.31
N GLU A 39 -8.74 -13.01 -12.56
CA GLU A 39 -9.92 -13.05 -13.44
C GLU A 39 -11.01 -13.98 -12.88
N GLU A 40 -10.62 -15.16 -12.37
CA GLU A 40 -11.54 -16.10 -11.72
C GLU A 40 -12.12 -15.51 -10.44
N ILE A 41 -11.29 -14.96 -9.55
CA ILE A 41 -11.76 -14.35 -8.31
C ILE A 41 -12.64 -13.12 -8.58
N ARG A 42 -12.29 -12.28 -9.56
CA ARG A 42 -13.09 -11.11 -9.93
C ARG A 42 -14.43 -11.48 -10.55
N ARG A 43 -14.50 -12.58 -11.32
CA ARG A 43 -15.75 -13.11 -11.85
C ARG A 43 -16.64 -13.67 -10.74
N ASP A 44 -16.07 -14.46 -9.84
CA ASP A 44 -16.83 -15.17 -8.80
C ASP A 44 -17.26 -14.23 -7.66
N TYR A 45 -16.55 -13.13 -7.48
CA TYR A 45 -16.83 -12.04 -6.52
C TYR A 45 -16.84 -10.70 -7.25
N ALA A 46 -17.75 -10.54 -8.20
CA ALA A 46 -17.82 -9.36 -9.05
C ALA A 46 -18.15 -8.09 -8.26
N VAL A 47 -17.57 -6.97 -8.67
CA VAL A 47 -17.94 -5.65 -8.17
C VAL A 47 -19.32 -5.27 -8.74
N PRO A 48 -20.29 -4.88 -7.90
CA PRO A 48 -21.57 -4.38 -8.39
C PRO A 48 -21.40 -3.17 -9.32
N GLU A 49 -22.26 -3.06 -10.34
CA GLU A 49 -22.17 -2.01 -11.37
C GLU A 49 -22.19 -0.59 -10.79
N HIS A 50 -23.00 -0.35 -9.77
CA HIS A 50 -23.08 0.96 -9.12
C HIS A 50 -21.77 1.33 -8.39
N ILE A 51 -21.07 0.33 -7.81
CA ILE A 51 -19.74 0.53 -7.19
C ILE A 51 -18.68 0.79 -8.27
N ALA A 52 -18.73 0.09 -9.39
CA ALA A 52 -17.81 0.32 -10.51
C ALA A 52 -17.94 1.77 -11.04
N ARG A 53 -19.17 2.25 -11.24
CA ARG A 53 -19.43 3.66 -11.63
C ARG A 53 -18.94 4.66 -10.59
N LEU A 54 -19.22 4.39 -9.31
CA LEU A 54 -18.74 5.21 -8.21
C LEU A 54 -17.21 5.29 -8.21
N LYS A 55 -16.53 4.15 -8.43
CA LYS A 55 -15.06 4.13 -8.52
C LYS A 55 -14.55 5.01 -9.64
N GLU A 56 -15.12 4.92 -10.84
CA GLU A 56 -14.71 5.75 -11.98
C GLU A 56 -14.84 7.26 -11.69
N GLU A 57 -15.91 7.67 -10.99
CA GLU A 57 -16.11 9.06 -10.58
C GLU A 57 -15.07 9.48 -9.55
N ARG A 58 -14.85 8.66 -8.52
CA ARG A 58 -13.89 8.92 -7.45
C ARG A 58 -12.45 8.94 -7.97
N ASP A 59 -12.09 8.04 -8.87
CA ASP A 59 -10.75 8.02 -9.48
C ASP A 59 -10.47 9.28 -10.29
N ARG A 60 -11.47 9.83 -10.99
CA ARG A 60 -11.35 11.13 -11.68
C ARG A 60 -11.14 12.27 -10.68
N GLU A 61 -11.95 12.35 -9.61
CA GLU A 61 -11.77 13.37 -8.56
C GLU A 61 -10.38 13.30 -7.92
N ILE A 62 -9.90 12.09 -7.62
CA ILE A 62 -8.58 11.88 -7.02
C ILE A 62 -7.47 12.29 -8.00
N ARG A 63 -7.57 11.87 -9.27
CA ARG A 63 -6.64 12.28 -10.33
C ARG A 63 -6.59 13.79 -10.49
N ASP A 64 -7.73 14.47 -10.43
CA ASP A 64 -7.80 15.92 -10.57
C ASP A 64 -7.04 16.65 -9.44
N VAL A 65 -6.98 16.09 -8.23
CA VAL A 65 -6.13 16.62 -7.15
C VAL A 65 -4.65 16.47 -7.50
N PHE A 66 -4.22 15.27 -7.92
CA PHE A 66 -2.82 15.02 -8.25
C PHE A 66 -2.33 15.81 -9.46
N THR A 67 -3.21 16.10 -10.40
CA THR A 67 -2.88 16.87 -11.62
C THR A 67 -3.08 18.38 -11.47
N GLY A 68 -3.41 18.86 -10.26
CA GLY A 68 -3.60 20.28 -9.98
C GLY A 68 -4.89 20.90 -10.54
N LYS A 69 -5.82 20.08 -11.03
CA LYS A 69 -7.13 20.55 -11.54
C LYS A 69 -8.14 20.79 -10.43
N SER A 70 -7.91 20.25 -9.26
CA SER A 70 -8.74 20.42 -8.07
C SER A 70 -7.92 20.91 -6.89
N ASN A 71 -8.47 21.86 -6.13
CA ASN A 71 -7.87 22.38 -4.90
C ASN A 71 -8.29 21.60 -3.64
N LYS A 72 -9.01 20.48 -3.79
CA LYS A 72 -9.36 19.62 -2.66
C LYS A 72 -8.11 18.92 -2.09
N PHE A 73 -8.18 18.59 -0.80
CA PHE A 73 -7.15 17.77 -0.16
C PHE A 73 -7.56 16.30 -0.12
N LEU A 74 -6.58 15.43 -0.29
CA LEU A 74 -6.75 14.00 -0.02
C LEU A 74 -6.46 13.70 1.45
N VAL A 75 -7.35 12.95 2.08
CA VAL A 75 -7.17 12.42 3.43
C VAL A 75 -7.39 10.91 3.41
N ILE A 76 -6.29 10.17 3.55
CA ILE A 76 -6.31 8.71 3.64
C ILE A 76 -6.36 8.35 5.12
N ILE A 77 -7.48 7.84 5.60
CA ILE A 77 -7.74 7.65 7.03
C ILE A 77 -8.45 6.33 7.33
N GLY A 78 -7.99 5.61 8.34
CA GLY A 78 -8.58 4.35 8.73
C GLY A 78 -7.79 3.61 9.79
N PRO A 79 -8.22 2.37 10.14
CA PRO A 79 -7.54 1.55 11.13
C PRO A 79 -6.14 1.16 10.69
N CYS A 80 -5.33 0.70 11.64
CA CYS A 80 -3.96 0.22 11.38
C CYS A 80 -3.95 -1.04 10.53
N SER A 81 -4.94 -1.91 10.71
CA SER A 81 -5.16 -3.18 9.99
C SER A 81 -6.66 -3.41 9.84
N ALA A 82 -7.07 -3.87 8.67
CA ALA A 82 -8.44 -4.30 8.40
C ALA A 82 -8.53 -5.81 8.65
N ASP A 83 -8.69 -6.20 9.92
CA ASP A 83 -8.71 -7.60 10.39
C ASP A 83 -10.09 -8.05 10.86
N ASN A 84 -11.04 -7.12 11.00
CA ASN A 84 -12.42 -7.39 11.36
C ASN A 84 -13.35 -6.55 10.50
N GLU A 85 -14.19 -7.21 9.71
CA GLU A 85 -15.07 -6.58 8.73
C GLU A 85 -16.11 -5.67 9.38
N ASP A 86 -16.77 -6.14 10.45
CA ASP A 86 -17.80 -5.36 11.15
C ASP A 86 -17.24 -4.06 11.74
N ALA A 87 -16.03 -4.14 12.33
CA ALA A 87 -15.35 -2.98 12.87
C ALA A 87 -14.94 -1.98 11.78
N VAL A 88 -14.50 -2.48 10.61
CA VAL A 88 -14.18 -1.63 9.45
C VAL A 88 -15.44 -0.98 8.91
N CYS A 89 -16.54 -1.71 8.74
CA CYS A 89 -17.83 -1.20 8.27
C CYS A 89 -18.40 -0.14 9.22
N ASP A 90 -18.39 -0.35 10.54
CA ASP A 90 -18.78 0.68 11.51
C ASP A 90 -17.91 1.95 11.40
N TYR A 91 -16.59 1.77 11.26
CA TYR A 91 -15.69 2.90 11.09
C TYR A 91 -16.01 3.70 9.82
N VAL A 92 -16.18 3.05 8.67
CA VAL A 92 -16.40 3.74 7.39
C VAL A 92 -17.80 4.34 7.27
N SER A 93 -18.83 3.76 7.91
CA SER A 93 -20.14 4.38 8.06
C SER A 93 -20.08 5.72 8.80
N ARG A 94 -19.26 5.78 9.85
CA ARG A 94 -19.01 7.05 10.57
C ARG A 94 -18.23 8.03 9.71
N LEU A 95 -17.27 7.53 8.94
CA LEU A 95 -16.47 8.35 8.02
C LEU A 95 -17.35 8.93 6.90
N ALA A 96 -18.29 8.18 6.36
CA ALA A 96 -19.26 8.65 5.38
C ALA A 96 -20.07 9.87 5.89
N ARG A 97 -20.52 9.83 7.15
CA ARG A 97 -21.20 10.98 7.78
C ARG A 97 -20.30 12.21 7.93
N VAL A 98 -19.01 12.00 8.14
CA VAL A 98 -18.02 13.11 8.15
C VAL A 98 -17.80 13.63 6.73
N ASN A 99 -17.73 12.73 5.73
CA ASN A 99 -17.55 13.10 4.33
C ASN A 99 -18.62 14.09 3.87
N GLU A 100 -19.88 13.89 4.22
CA GLU A 100 -20.98 14.81 3.88
C GLU A 100 -20.74 16.26 4.34
N LYS A 101 -19.96 16.45 5.41
CA LYS A 101 -19.65 17.78 5.98
C LYS A 101 -18.42 18.44 5.36
N VAL A 102 -17.57 17.66 4.66
CA VAL A 102 -16.25 18.14 4.22
C VAL A 102 -15.96 17.89 2.73
N LYS A 103 -16.85 17.21 2.00
CA LYS A 103 -16.68 16.80 0.61
C LYS A 103 -16.47 17.95 -0.38
N ASP A 104 -16.82 19.17 -0.01
CA ASP A 104 -16.53 20.37 -0.78
C ASP A 104 -15.04 20.75 -0.79
N ARG A 105 -14.28 20.33 0.22
CA ARG A 105 -12.87 20.67 0.42
C ARG A 105 -11.94 19.46 0.50
N LEU A 106 -12.46 18.32 0.95
CA LEU A 106 -11.67 17.10 1.18
C LEU A 106 -12.21 15.95 0.35
N ILE A 107 -11.29 15.10 -0.09
CA ILE A 107 -11.60 13.77 -0.61
C ILE A 107 -11.11 12.76 0.43
N LEU A 108 -12.07 12.11 1.12
CA LEU A 108 -11.76 11.09 2.10
C LEU A 108 -11.60 9.74 1.40
N ILE A 109 -10.50 9.04 1.69
CA ILE A 109 -10.21 7.69 1.19
C ILE A 109 -10.05 6.78 2.41
N PRO A 110 -10.97 5.85 2.66
CA PRO A 110 -10.83 4.86 3.73
C PRO A 110 -9.55 4.04 3.57
N ARG A 111 -8.75 4.00 4.62
CA ARG A 111 -7.56 3.15 4.68
C ARG A 111 -7.98 1.76 5.16
N VAL A 112 -8.04 0.81 4.25
CA VAL A 112 -8.44 -0.59 4.50
C VAL A 112 -7.25 -1.49 4.16
N TYR A 113 -6.25 -1.51 5.05
CA TYR A 113 -5.02 -2.27 4.82
C TYR A 113 -5.20 -3.72 5.23
N THR A 114 -5.27 -4.59 4.24
CA THR A 114 -5.51 -6.03 4.38
C THR A 114 -4.24 -6.85 4.58
N ASN A 115 -3.08 -6.23 4.40
CA ASN A 115 -1.77 -6.83 4.62
C ASN A 115 -1.04 -6.15 5.78
N LYS A 116 -0.21 -6.93 6.51
CA LYS A 116 0.57 -6.42 7.63
C LYS A 116 2.03 -6.86 7.49
N PRO A 117 2.91 -5.98 6.99
CA PRO A 117 4.33 -6.31 6.89
C PRO A 117 4.94 -6.52 8.29
N ARG A 118 5.70 -7.62 8.45
CA ARG A 118 6.40 -7.98 9.69
C ARG A 118 7.88 -8.15 9.42
N THR A 119 8.71 -7.37 10.10
CA THR A 119 10.16 -7.37 9.88
C THR A 119 10.81 -8.71 10.22
N THR A 120 10.35 -9.35 11.30
CA THR A 120 10.84 -10.67 11.75
C THR A 120 10.03 -11.84 11.17
N GLY A 121 8.91 -11.56 10.51
CA GLY A 121 7.98 -12.59 10.06
C GLY A 121 7.02 -13.11 11.12
N ASP A 122 7.14 -12.64 12.38
CA ASP A 122 6.30 -13.09 13.49
C ASP A 122 5.02 -12.26 13.65
N GLY A 123 4.01 -12.90 14.24
CA GLY A 123 2.71 -12.30 14.58
C GLY A 123 1.75 -12.23 13.38
N TYR A 124 0.57 -11.67 13.61
CA TYR A 124 -0.51 -11.54 12.61
C TYR A 124 -0.03 -10.76 11.37
N LYS A 125 -0.19 -11.36 10.18
CA LYS A 125 0.33 -10.85 8.90
C LYS A 125 -0.72 -10.17 8.04
N GLY A 126 -1.91 -9.97 8.55
CA GLY A 126 -3.04 -9.34 7.85
C GLY A 126 -4.04 -10.35 7.28
N LEU A 127 -5.18 -9.81 6.86
CA LEU A 127 -6.34 -10.56 6.38
C LEU A 127 -6.00 -11.50 5.21
N VAL A 128 -5.13 -11.07 4.31
CA VAL A 128 -4.74 -11.90 3.14
C VAL A 128 -4.00 -13.18 3.55
N HIS A 129 -3.19 -13.12 4.59
CA HIS A 129 -2.52 -14.32 5.11
C HIS A 129 -3.42 -15.18 5.98
N GLN A 130 -4.19 -14.52 6.82
CA GLN A 130 -4.85 -15.11 7.97
C GLN A 130 -6.21 -14.44 8.17
N PRO A 131 -7.20 -14.81 7.31
CA PRO A 131 -8.55 -14.21 7.37
C PRO A 131 -9.27 -14.47 8.69
N ASP A 132 -8.90 -15.55 9.38
CA ASP A 132 -9.31 -15.85 10.76
C ASP A 132 -8.03 -15.83 11.62
N PRO A 133 -7.86 -14.85 12.53
CA PRO A 133 -6.66 -14.73 13.37
C PRO A 133 -6.39 -15.93 14.27
N GLU A 134 -7.43 -16.74 14.58
CA GLU A 134 -7.34 -17.91 15.44
C GLU A 134 -6.97 -19.20 14.68
N LYS A 135 -6.94 -19.15 13.33
CA LYS A 135 -6.66 -20.31 12.47
C LYS A 135 -5.30 -20.21 11.78
N ASN A 136 -4.89 -21.33 11.19
CA ASN A 136 -3.71 -21.37 10.34
C ASN A 136 -3.88 -20.47 9.10
N PRO A 137 -2.78 -19.96 8.51
CA PRO A 137 -2.82 -19.19 7.29
C PRO A 137 -3.56 -19.89 6.15
N ASP A 138 -4.44 -19.16 5.46
CA ASP A 138 -5.14 -19.61 4.26
C ASP A 138 -5.20 -18.49 3.21
N PHE A 139 -4.28 -18.48 2.27
CA PHE A 139 -4.19 -17.45 1.24
C PHE A 139 -5.38 -17.41 0.29
N LEU A 140 -6.02 -18.54 0.00
CA LEU A 140 -7.21 -18.53 -0.87
C LEU A 140 -8.37 -17.81 -0.19
N GLN A 141 -8.65 -18.18 1.05
CA GLN A 141 -9.69 -17.50 1.83
C GLN A 141 -9.31 -16.04 2.10
N GLY A 142 -8.02 -15.76 2.29
CA GLY A 142 -7.51 -14.40 2.48
C GLY A 142 -7.71 -13.49 1.27
N LEU A 143 -7.48 -13.98 0.05
CA LEU A 143 -7.74 -13.23 -1.18
C LEU A 143 -9.25 -12.94 -1.37
N ILE A 144 -10.10 -13.92 -1.05
CA ILE A 144 -11.55 -13.76 -1.09
C ILE A 144 -12.00 -12.74 -0.03
N ALA A 145 -11.49 -12.86 1.20
CA ALA A 145 -11.81 -11.96 2.31
C ALA A 145 -11.36 -10.52 2.01
N MET A 146 -10.17 -10.34 1.46
CA MET A 146 -9.66 -9.03 1.03
C MET A 146 -10.63 -8.37 0.04
N ARG A 147 -11.05 -9.11 -0.99
CA ARG A 147 -11.93 -8.58 -2.01
C ARG A 147 -13.30 -8.21 -1.45
N LYS A 148 -13.91 -9.11 -0.64
CA LYS A 148 -15.19 -8.85 0.05
C LYS A 148 -15.10 -7.65 0.97
N MET A 149 -14.06 -7.55 1.78
CA MET A 149 -13.82 -6.42 2.68
C MET A 149 -13.85 -5.09 1.93
N HIS A 150 -13.18 -4.99 0.79
CA HIS A 150 -13.18 -3.77 -0.01
C HIS A 150 -14.55 -3.47 -0.64
N ILE A 151 -15.24 -4.49 -1.19
CA ILE A 151 -16.60 -4.32 -1.74
C ILE A 151 -17.54 -3.81 -0.66
N HIS A 152 -17.63 -4.48 0.49
CA HIS A 152 -18.53 -4.10 1.59
C HIS A 152 -18.19 -2.71 2.15
N THR A 153 -16.88 -2.37 2.24
CA THR A 153 -16.48 -1.03 2.69
C THR A 153 -17.00 0.06 1.75
N VAL A 154 -16.91 -0.14 0.43
CA VAL A 154 -17.42 0.84 -0.54
C VAL A 154 -18.94 0.88 -0.52
N GLU A 155 -19.60 -0.27 -0.42
CA GLU A 155 -21.06 -0.37 -0.35
C GLU A 155 -21.63 0.34 0.88
N GLU A 156 -21.00 0.16 2.04
CA GLU A 156 -21.41 0.78 3.31
C GLU A 156 -21.18 2.30 3.35
N SER A 157 -20.12 2.77 2.71
CA SER A 157 -19.68 4.17 2.88
C SER A 157 -19.87 5.08 1.67
N GLY A 158 -20.00 4.52 0.46
CA GLY A 158 -19.88 5.28 -0.77
C GLY A 158 -18.48 5.88 -1.01
N LEU A 159 -17.46 5.38 -0.31
CA LEU A 159 -16.07 5.86 -0.42
C LEU A 159 -15.16 4.73 -0.91
N THR A 160 -14.41 4.99 -1.96
CA THR A 160 -13.41 4.04 -2.48
C THR A 160 -12.17 4.00 -1.61
N CYS A 161 -11.52 2.83 -1.54
CA CYS A 161 -10.53 2.51 -0.52
C CYS A 161 -9.10 2.65 -0.99
N ALA A 162 -8.20 2.71 0.02
CA ALA A 162 -6.76 2.53 -0.11
C ALA A 162 -6.29 1.23 0.54
N ASP A 163 -5.35 0.51 -0.09
CA ASP A 163 -4.64 -0.61 0.55
C ASP A 163 -3.12 -0.49 0.37
N GLU A 164 -2.36 -1.19 1.22
CA GLU A 164 -0.89 -1.31 1.11
C GLU A 164 -0.52 -2.58 0.36
N MET A 165 0.17 -2.43 -0.75
CA MET A 165 0.58 -3.55 -1.60
C MET A 165 1.84 -4.20 -1.03
N LEU A 166 1.65 -5.16 -0.11
CA LEU A 166 2.74 -5.96 0.43
C LEU A 166 3.24 -6.98 -0.61
N TYR A 167 2.32 -7.54 -1.38
CA TYR A 167 2.60 -8.40 -2.52
C TYR A 167 2.13 -7.70 -3.79
N PRO A 168 3.02 -7.34 -4.73
CA PRO A 168 2.64 -6.67 -5.97
C PRO A 168 1.57 -7.42 -6.76
N GLU A 169 1.61 -8.76 -6.71
CA GLU A 169 0.68 -9.64 -7.40
C GLU A 169 -0.77 -9.53 -6.91
N ASN A 170 -0.99 -9.01 -5.68
CA ASN A 170 -2.34 -8.83 -5.14
C ASN A 170 -3.12 -7.72 -5.86
N TRP A 171 -2.43 -6.78 -6.51
CA TRP A 171 -3.06 -5.67 -7.23
C TRP A 171 -4.20 -6.13 -8.14
N ARG A 172 -3.96 -7.13 -8.99
CA ARG A 172 -4.96 -7.57 -9.97
C ARG A 172 -6.21 -8.20 -9.36
N TYR A 173 -6.19 -8.62 -8.10
CA TYR A 173 -7.39 -9.11 -7.41
C TYR A 173 -8.32 -8.00 -6.95
N VAL A 174 -7.84 -6.75 -6.86
CA VAL A 174 -8.56 -5.59 -6.29
C VAL A 174 -8.44 -4.32 -7.13
N SER A 175 -7.81 -4.37 -8.31
CA SER A 175 -7.61 -3.20 -9.18
C SER A 175 -8.92 -2.55 -9.65
N ASP A 176 -9.99 -3.31 -9.72
CA ASP A 176 -11.33 -2.84 -10.08
C ASP A 176 -12.12 -2.21 -8.93
N ILE A 177 -11.50 -2.06 -7.74
CA ILE A 177 -12.18 -1.48 -6.57
C ILE A 177 -11.33 -0.48 -5.78
N LEU A 178 -10.00 -0.60 -5.77
CA LEU A 178 -9.12 0.35 -5.08
C LEU A 178 -8.93 1.63 -5.89
N SER A 179 -8.88 2.77 -5.18
CA SER A 179 -8.58 4.09 -5.77
C SER A 179 -7.23 4.66 -5.32
N TYR A 180 -6.51 3.96 -4.45
CA TYR A 180 -5.18 4.36 -3.98
C TYR A 180 -4.40 3.15 -3.49
N VAL A 181 -3.10 3.13 -3.80
CA VAL A 181 -2.17 2.09 -3.34
C VAL A 181 -0.98 2.71 -2.62
N ALA A 182 -0.61 2.17 -1.46
CA ALA A 182 0.63 2.52 -0.80
C ALA A 182 1.70 1.44 -0.99
N ILE A 183 2.93 1.84 -1.28
CA ILE A 183 4.11 0.98 -1.22
C ILE A 183 4.83 1.25 0.09
N GLY A 184 4.97 0.21 0.91
CA GLY A 184 5.49 0.30 2.26
C GLY A 184 6.97 0.66 2.33
N ALA A 185 7.40 1.21 3.46
CA ALA A 185 8.79 1.62 3.70
C ALA A 185 9.83 0.48 3.63
N ARG A 186 9.40 -0.78 3.76
CA ARG A 186 10.27 -1.96 3.62
C ARG A 186 10.25 -2.54 2.21
N SER A 187 9.28 -2.13 1.40
CA SER A 187 9.05 -2.62 0.04
C SER A 187 9.51 -1.61 -1.03
N VAL A 188 9.68 -0.34 -0.66
CA VAL A 188 9.99 0.74 -1.60
C VAL A 188 11.35 0.57 -2.31
N GLU A 189 12.27 -0.21 -1.73
CA GLU A 189 13.56 -0.55 -2.35
C GLU A 189 13.49 -1.79 -3.24
N ASP A 190 12.42 -2.58 -3.12
CA ASP A 190 12.25 -3.80 -3.91
C ASP A 190 11.89 -3.49 -5.36
N GLN A 191 12.63 -4.11 -6.29
CA GLN A 191 12.46 -3.86 -7.72
C GLN A 191 11.06 -4.22 -8.23
N GLN A 192 10.49 -5.34 -7.80
CA GLN A 192 9.17 -5.76 -8.27
C GLN A 192 8.07 -4.79 -7.85
N HIS A 193 8.15 -4.22 -6.64
CA HIS A 193 7.19 -3.21 -6.17
C HIS A 193 7.25 -1.94 -7.03
N ARG A 194 8.45 -1.46 -7.37
CA ARG A 194 8.65 -0.29 -8.23
C ARG A 194 8.09 -0.52 -9.63
N LEU A 195 8.44 -1.67 -10.23
CA LEU A 195 7.99 -2.02 -11.58
C LEU A 195 6.48 -2.27 -11.63
N ALA A 196 5.91 -2.97 -10.64
CA ALA A 196 4.47 -3.18 -10.57
C ALA A 196 3.70 -1.86 -10.42
N ALA A 197 4.21 -0.92 -9.62
CA ALA A 197 3.60 0.39 -9.43
C ALA A 197 3.53 1.21 -10.73
N SER A 198 4.43 0.99 -11.68
CA SER A 198 4.38 1.61 -13.01
C SER A 198 3.21 1.13 -13.88
N GLY A 199 2.58 0.03 -13.50
CA GLY A 199 1.41 -0.53 -14.17
C GLY A 199 0.10 -0.32 -13.42
N PHE A 200 0.08 0.46 -12.32
CA PHE A 200 -1.17 0.78 -11.64
C PHE A 200 -1.86 1.96 -12.33
N ASP A 201 -3.17 1.90 -12.43
CA ASP A 201 -4.04 2.92 -13.02
C ASP A 201 -4.59 3.92 -11.99
N VAL A 202 -4.16 3.79 -10.74
CA VAL A 202 -4.49 4.66 -9.60
C VAL A 202 -3.23 5.25 -8.97
N PRO A 203 -3.33 6.32 -8.14
CA PRO A 203 -2.18 6.88 -7.43
C PRO A 203 -1.45 5.85 -6.58
N ALA A 204 -0.12 5.84 -6.69
CA ALA A 204 0.78 4.98 -5.93
C ALA A 204 1.68 5.81 -5.01
N GLY A 205 1.47 5.71 -3.70
CA GLY A 205 2.27 6.44 -2.71
C GLY A 205 3.51 5.66 -2.31
N MET A 206 4.69 6.16 -2.68
CA MET A 206 6.00 5.59 -2.32
C MET A 206 6.45 6.12 -0.97
N LYS A 207 6.38 5.30 0.08
CA LYS A 207 6.85 5.71 1.42
C LYS A 207 8.38 5.81 1.43
N ASN A 208 8.92 6.84 2.09
CA ASN A 208 10.36 6.82 2.34
C ASN A 208 10.75 5.56 3.13
N PRO A 209 11.94 4.98 2.89
CA PRO A 209 12.42 3.82 3.65
C PRO A 209 12.53 4.15 5.14
N THR A 210 12.69 3.13 5.96
CA THR A 210 12.79 3.33 7.43
C THR A 210 13.98 4.19 7.84
N SER A 211 15.04 4.24 7.02
CA SER A 211 16.19 5.15 7.18
C SER A 211 15.84 6.62 7.01
N GLY A 212 14.76 6.94 6.28
CA GLY A 212 14.38 8.31 5.94
C GLY A 212 15.01 8.87 4.66
N ASP A 213 15.67 8.05 3.87
CA ASP A 213 16.38 8.47 2.66
C ASP A 213 15.42 8.94 1.57
N PHE A 214 15.45 10.24 1.25
CA PHE A 214 14.64 10.85 0.20
C PHE A 214 15.08 10.43 -1.21
N SER A 215 16.37 10.17 -1.42
CA SER A 215 16.88 9.74 -2.72
C SER A 215 16.31 8.39 -3.11
N VAL A 216 16.29 7.43 -2.18
CA VAL A 216 15.69 6.10 -2.38
C VAL A 216 14.20 6.21 -2.71
N MET A 217 13.46 7.04 -1.96
CA MET A 217 12.04 7.28 -2.20
C MET A 217 11.80 7.90 -3.59
N LEU A 218 12.54 8.94 -3.95
CA LEU A 218 12.41 9.62 -5.24
C LEU A 218 12.81 8.73 -6.41
N ASN A 219 13.83 7.89 -6.25
CA ASN A 219 14.18 6.87 -7.25
C ASN A 219 13.05 5.87 -7.46
N SER A 220 12.29 5.57 -6.40
CA SER A 220 11.11 4.68 -6.49
C SER A 220 9.95 5.35 -7.23
N VAL A 221 9.72 6.65 -6.99
CA VAL A 221 8.74 7.45 -7.75
C VAL A 221 9.15 7.51 -9.22
N TYR A 222 10.42 7.81 -9.50
CA TYR A 222 10.96 7.84 -10.87
C TYR A 222 10.71 6.51 -11.59
N ALA A 223 11.09 5.39 -10.98
CA ALA A 223 10.87 4.08 -11.57
C ALA A 223 9.36 3.82 -11.82
N ALA A 224 8.49 4.16 -10.87
CA ALA A 224 7.07 3.96 -11.03
C ALA A 224 6.43 4.87 -12.11
N GLN A 225 7.00 6.05 -12.38
CA GLN A 225 6.52 6.96 -13.42
C GLN A 225 6.97 6.58 -14.85
N HIS A 226 7.89 5.62 -15.00
CA HIS A 226 8.43 5.22 -16.30
C HIS A 226 7.92 3.83 -16.74
N PRO A 227 7.88 3.58 -18.06
CA PRO A 227 7.50 2.26 -18.58
C PRO A 227 8.60 1.22 -18.34
N HIS A 228 8.18 -0.03 -18.12
CA HIS A 228 9.08 -1.17 -17.91
C HIS A 228 8.57 -2.44 -18.57
N SER A 229 9.52 -3.33 -18.92
CA SER A 229 9.25 -4.71 -19.32
C SER A 229 9.78 -5.66 -18.25
N PHE A 230 8.94 -6.54 -17.72
CA PHE A 230 9.34 -7.47 -16.66
C PHE A 230 8.41 -8.68 -16.56
N ILE A 231 8.80 -9.67 -15.73
CA ILE A 231 7.97 -10.85 -15.47
C ILE A 231 6.99 -10.54 -14.34
N TYR A 232 5.69 -10.66 -14.63
CA TYR A 232 4.62 -10.46 -13.67
C TYR A 232 3.63 -11.63 -13.73
N ARG A 233 3.51 -12.41 -12.65
CA ARG A 233 2.61 -13.56 -12.54
C ARG A 233 2.79 -14.59 -13.67
N GLY A 234 4.02 -14.86 -14.07
CA GLY A 234 4.34 -15.80 -15.15
C GLY A 234 4.11 -15.26 -16.57
N TRP A 235 3.84 -13.96 -16.70
CA TRP A 235 3.73 -13.26 -17.98
C TRP A 235 4.91 -12.30 -18.17
N GLU A 236 5.38 -12.16 -19.40
CA GLU A 236 6.15 -10.98 -19.80
C GLU A 236 5.16 -9.85 -20.03
N VAL A 237 5.36 -8.73 -19.32
CA VAL A 237 4.45 -7.57 -19.38
C VAL A 237 5.21 -6.29 -19.69
N ASN A 238 4.53 -5.37 -20.37
CA ASN A 238 4.95 -3.99 -20.54
C ASN A 238 4.02 -3.07 -19.78
N THR A 239 4.59 -2.11 -19.04
CA THR A 239 3.84 -1.04 -18.38
C THR A 239 4.03 0.29 -19.10
N THR A 240 3.16 1.26 -18.83
CA THR A 240 3.19 2.59 -19.48
C THR A 240 3.79 3.67 -18.58
N GLY A 241 4.06 3.35 -17.33
CA GLY A 241 4.38 4.32 -16.28
C GLY A 241 3.11 4.88 -15.63
N ASN A 242 3.21 5.19 -14.33
CA ASN A 242 2.14 5.76 -13.53
C ASN A 242 2.47 7.21 -13.15
N ASP A 243 1.92 8.17 -13.89
CA ASP A 243 2.14 9.61 -13.69
C ASP A 243 1.60 10.15 -12.35
N LEU A 244 0.84 9.35 -11.61
CA LEU A 244 0.32 9.66 -10.28
C LEU A 244 1.14 9.00 -9.15
N ALA A 245 2.25 8.34 -9.46
CA ALA A 245 3.17 7.87 -8.43
C ALA A 245 3.81 9.07 -7.73
N HIS A 246 3.81 9.08 -6.40
CA HIS A 246 4.19 10.23 -5.58
C HIS A 246 4.84 9.81 -4.26
N THR A 247 5.34 10.76 -3.51
CA THR A 247 6.05 10.55 -2.25
C THR A 247 5.11 10.46 -1.05
N VAL A 248 5.51 9.67 -0.03
CA VAL A 248 4.85 9.61 1.27
C VAL A 248 5.89 9.73 2.37
N LEU A 249 5.84 10.80 3.17
CA LEU A 249 6.73 11.02 4.30
C LEU A 249 6.17 10.41 5.57
N ARG A 250 6.88 9.40 6.11
CA ARG A 250 6.45 8.64 7.29
C ARG A 250 7.37 8.78 8.51
N GLY A 251 8.35 9.70 8.44
CA GLY A 251 9.45 9.80 9.38
C GLY A 251 10.54 8.74 9.16
N ALA A 252 11.59 8.83 9.93
CA ALA A 252 12.75 7.96 9.90
C ALA A 252 12.98 7.28 11.25
N THR A 253 13.78 6.22 11.26
CA THR A 253 14.31 5.63 12.47
C THR A 253 15.82 5.53 12.33
N ASN A 254 16.57 6.19 13.20
CA ASN A 254 18.02 6.20 13.14
C ASN A 254 18.64 4.88 13.63
N LYS A 255 19.97 4.73 13.48
CA LYS A 255 20.72 3.53 13.89
C LYS A 255 20.63 3.19 15.39
N HIS A 256 20.15 4.10 16.21
CA HIS A 256 19.95 3.89 17.65
C HIS A 256 18.46 3.59 17.99
N GLY A 257 17.60 3.39 16.98
CA GLY A 257 16.18 3.10 17.17
C GLY A 257 15.32 4.32 17.52
N ARG A 258 15.89 5.55 17.49
CA ARG A 258 15.13 6.78 17.74
C ARG A 258 14.35 7.19 16.49
N ASN A 259 13.08 7.50 16.66
CA ASN A 259 12.25 8.05 15.61
C ASN A 259 12.59 9.54 15.38
N LEU A 260 12.64 9.91 14.09
CA LEU A 260 12.91 11.26 13.60
C LEU A 260 11.76 11.66 12.66
N PRO A 261 11.01 12.71 12.96
CA PRO A 261 9.98 13.21 12.04
C PRO A 261 10.63 13.79 10.78
N ASN A 262 9.87 13.85 9.68
CA ASN A 262 10.29 14.45 8.41
C ASN A 262 9.12 15.15 7.69
N TYR A 263 8.31 15.89 8.45
CA TYR A 263 7.16 16.64 7.96
C TYR A 263 7.28 18.17 8.23
N HIS A 264 8.41 18.61 8.78
CA HIS A 264 8.65 20.02 9.05
C HIS A 264 8.83 20.83 7.77
N TYR A 265 8.69 22.14 7.88
CA TYR A 265 8.78 23.04 6.74
C TYR A 265 10.06 22.84 5.92
N GLU A 266 11.20 22.66 6.59
CA GLU A 266 12.50 22.44 5.97
C GLU A 266 12.55 21.10 5.19
N ASP A 267 11.95 20.04 5.73
CA ASP A 267 11.89 18.73 5.08
C ASP A 267 11.05 18.82 3.79
N LEU A 268 9.93 19.54 3.83
CA LEU A 268 9.03 19.71 2.70
C LEU A 268 9.67 20.53 1.57
N ASN A 269 10.37 21.62 1.92
CA ASN A 269 11.10 22.43 0.94
C ASN A 269 12.27 21.65 0.30
N LEU A 270 13.02 20.89 1.11
CA LEU A 270 14.07 19.99 0.58
C LEU A 270 13.47 18.98 -0.37
N LEU A 271 12.36 18.34 0.01
CA LEU A 271 11.69 17.35 -0.84
C LEU A 271 11.23 17.96 -2.17
N LEU A 272 10.62 19.15 -2.14
CA LEU A 272 10.17 19.85 -3.35
C LEU A 272 11.35 20.17 -4.28
N THR A 273 12.45 20.67 -3.73
CA THR A 273 13.68 20.91 -4.49
C THR A 273 14.18 19.65 -5.19
N LEU A 274 14.31 18.56 -4.43
CA LEU A 274 14.77 17.28 -4.97
C LEU A 274 13.79 16.66 -5.97
N TYR A 275 12.50 16.92 -5.82
CA TYR A 275 11.45 16.47 -6.74
C TYR A 275 11.58 17.18 -8.10
N ASN A 276 11.77 18.51 -8.07
CA ASN A 276 11.93 19.32 -9.27
C ASN A 276 13.24 19.01 -10.00
N GLU A 277 14.36 18.79 -9.30
CA GLU A 277 15.65 18.40 -9.89
C GLU A 277 15.58 17.09 -10.68
N ARG A 278 14.61 16.21 -10.37
CA ARG A 278 14.41 14.93 -11.06
C ARG A 278 13.38 14.98 -12.18
N GLU A 279 12.79 16.15 -12.43
CA GLU A 279 11.76 16.36 -13.46
C GLU A 279 10.59 15.36 -13.36
N LEU A 280 10.23 14.99 -12.12
CA LEU A 280 9.13 14.05 -11.86
C LEU A 280 7.77 14.69 -12.15
N LYS A 281 6.85 13.90 -12.68
CA LYS A 281 5.50 14.37 -13.02
C LYS A 281 4.65 14.58 -11.79
N ASN A 282 3.72 15.53 -11.85
CA ASN A 282 2.70 15.79 -10.84
C ASN A 282 3.27 15.78 -9.40
N PRO A 283 4.17 16.73 -9.04
CA PRO A 283 4.80 16.79 -7.73
C PRO A 283 3.74 16.74 -6.62
N ALA A 284 3.78 15.71 -5.81
CA ALA A 284 2.85 15.53 -4.71
C ALA A 284 3.51 14.80 -3.53
N CYS A 285 3.11 15.18 -2.33
CA CYS A 285 3.57 14.55 -1.10
C CYS A 285 2.40 14.29 -0.15
N ILE A 286 2.28 13.06 0.32
CA ILE A 286 1.38 12.72 1.42
C ILE A 286 2.18 12.65 2.71
N ILE A 287 1.69 13.36 3.74
CA ILE A 287 2.28 13.30 5.07
C ILE A 287 1.59 12.23 5.90
N ASP A 288 2.32 11.16 6.21
CA ASP A 288 1.87 10.15 7.16
C ASP A 288 2.04 10.70 8.59
N ALA A 289 0.96 11.20 9.17
CA ALA A 289 0.95 11.79 10.50
C ALA A 289 1.11 10.76 11.64
N ASN A 290 1.37 9.49 11.32
CA ASN A 290 1.64 8.41 12.27
C ASN A 290 3.10 7.94 12.16
N HIS A 291 3.35 6.64 12.29
CA HIS A 291 4.67 5.99 12.25
C HIS A 291 5.74 6.77 13.02
N SER A 292 6.91 7.01 12.42
CA SER A 292 8.00 7.73 13.10
C SER A 292 7.75 9.24 13.22
N ASN A 293 6.82 9.81 12.45
CA ASN A 293 6.42 11.20 12.56
C ASN A 293 5.73 11.54 13.89
N SER A 294 4.98 10.59 14.47
CA SER A 294 4.29 10.76 15.75
C SER A 294 4.81 9.83 16.86
N ASP A 295 5.87 9.07 16.58
CA ASP A 295 6.29 7.94 17.45
C ASP A 295 5.13 6.96 17.72
N LYS A 296 4.23 6.78 16.73
CA LYS A 296 2.99 6.00 16.79
C LYS A 296 2.00 6.45 17.87
N GLN A 297 2.14 7.68 18.38
CA GLN A 297 1.22 8.26 19.34
C GLN A 297 0.04 8.90 18.61
N HIS A 298 -1.12 8.25 18.61
CA HIS A 298 -2.29 8.69 17.83
C HIS A 298 -2.74 10.12 18.16
N LYS A 299 -2.61 10.57 19.41
CA LYS A 299 -2.95 11.93 19.84
C LYS A 299 -2.08 13.04 19.20
N GLN A 300 -0.87 12.68 18.75
CA GLN A 300 0.03 13.62 18.07
C GLN A 300 -0.39 13.92 16.62
N GLN A 301 -1.20 13.06 16.00
CA GLN A 301 -1.62 13.21 14.60
C GLN A 301 -2.32 14.58 14.37
N ILE A 302 -3.17 15.02 15.31
CA ILE A 302 -3.87 16.30 15.19
C ILE A 302 -2.87 17.47 15.21
N ARG A 303 -1.86 17.42 16.07
CA ARG A 303 -0.81 18.45 16.14
C ARG A 303 -0.02 18.50 14.84
N ILE A 304 0.39 17.34 14.33
CA ILE A 304 1.16 17.22 13.09
C ILE A 304 0.38 17.82 11.91
N VAL A 305 -0.89 17.44 11.76
CA VAL A 305 -1.74 18.00 10.70
C VAL A 305 -1.85 19.52 10.79
N LYS A 306 -2.01 20.07 12.00
CA LYS A 306 -2.06 21.54 12.20
C LYS A 306 -0.74 22.20 11.79
N GLU A 307 0.40 21.62 12.11
CA GLU A 307 1.72 22.12 11.75
C GLU A 307 1.94 22.08 10.22
N VAL A 308 1.62 20.98 9.58
CA VAL A 308 1.68 20.86 8.10
C VAL A 308 0.78 21.90 7.42
N MET A 309 -0.45 22.07 7.91
CA MET A 309 -1.37 23.08 7.37
C MET A 309 -0.89 24.52 7.63
N HIS A 310 -0.13 24.75 8.70
CA HIS A 310 0.52 26.05 8.93
C HIS A 310 1.66 26.26 7.94
N SER A 311 2.54 25.29 7.76
CA SER A 311 3.66 25.36 6.80
C SER A 311 3.16 25.65 5.38
N ARG A 312 2.07 24.99 4.95
CA ARG A 312 1.46 25.25 3.65
C ARG A 312 0.94 26.67 3.46
N LYS A 313 0.50 27.35 4.54
CA LYS A 313 0.10 28.77 4.43
C LYS A 313 1.28 29.71 4.19
N LEU A 314 2.47 29.31 4.63
CA LEU A 314 3.70 30.07 4.42
C LEU A 314 4.29 29.84 3.02
N ASN A 315 4.15 28.64 2.51
CA ASN A 315 4.54 28.26 1.15
C ASN A 315 3.41 27.42 0.55
N PRO A 316 2.52 28.01 -0.25
CA PRO A 316 1.36 27.33 -0.82
C PRO A 316 1.70 26.38 -1.99
N ASP A 317 2.91 26.53 -2.58
CA ASP A 317 3.42 25.71 -3.67
C ASP A 317 3.98 24.41 -3.12
#